data_c753022eaf550ac2291fcc8062811869
#
_entry.id   c753022eaf550ac2291fcc8062811869
#
_cell.length_a   1.000
_cell.length_b   1.000
_cell.length_c   1.000
_cell.angle_alpha   90.00
_cell.angle_beta   90.00
_cell.angle_gamma   90.00
#
_symmetry.space_group_name_H-M   'P 1'
#
loop_
_entity.id
_entity.type
_entity.pdbx_description
1 polymer ?
#
loop_
_entity_poly.entity_id
_entity_poly.type
_entity_poly.pdbx_seq_one_letter_code
_entity_poly.pdbx_strand_id
1 'polypeptide(L)'
;MNAMLLFGVGITVLLVLFVGMYVGRKVEGDSQNFLVAGRMLPIYLVAPALMVAAVDSNATVGNMDLSSSAGFWAGASLAIGLAVALLLSGIFIAKPMNEMGLFSLGDFFRVKYGPAFEKLASCVMILAYIILLAGNLVACGYLLEYFLGIPYIGGLFVAGGLVLLYTLCGGLLSDAYTAAIQTVITLIAAVVIAVFVGVTYGYSIPEGFGPFDFEQLTTSEAGAPINWATLLSLGVGDIVAIDFQQRIYSAKNPKVARNACFVGAALTAFIGVVYGMIALTCVQALGLEVGENPLLYVFLSEYASPIIAVIVLAGIVAASFSTASGAILGMSDMIVRNLAGFRRDSNVQGKDPQLRWVRICMVPLMLAGIFIAARIAQTGILLTLAFDLMLCCLIPALFGGLFWKRSSVQAVFASAVVGLVLRLFFFVTIPTVYGVENTLLYIDNPFFTADMDGWCTFISFGASLGVYFLVAAFCPRTEEQNALERAELAELEEERTVTADALYERAVIAQREDTLDFYERAKAAGFPVDDELSIARSAIGKPISKANA
;
A
#
# COMPACT_ATOMS: atom_id res chain seq x y z
N MET A 1 8.60 -0.99 32.15
CA MET A 1 8.10 -1.32 30.80
C MET A 1 8.29 -0.15 29.82
N ASN A 2 7.82 1.05 30.12
CA ASN A 2 7.84 2.20 29.19
C ASN A 2 9.23 2.57 28.63
N ALA A 3 10.29 2.60 29.45
CA ALA A 3 11.65 2.92 28.98
C ALA A 3 12.20 1.84 28.02
N MET A 4 11.95 0.57 28.29
CA MET A 4 12.39 -0.54 27.45
C MET A 4 11.64 -0.56 26.11
N LEU A 5 10.34 -0.28 26.13
CA LEU A 5 9.51 -0.13 24.93
C LEU A 5 9.95 1.04 24.08
N LEU A 6 10.15 2.22 24.68
CA LEU A 6 10.63 3.40 23.98
C LEU A 6 11.98 3.13 23.31
N PHE A 7 12.89 2.44 24.00
CA PHE A 7 14.21 2.10 23.47
C PHE A 7 14.12 1.09 22.33
N GLY A 8 13.36 0.00 22.49
CA GLY A 8 13.27 -1.08 21.49
C GLY A 8 12.53 -0.66 20.23
N VAL A 9 11.35 -0.05 20.37
CA VAL A 9 10.59 0.49 19.23
C VAL A 9 11.35 1.66 18.60
N GLY A 10 11.94 2.54 19.42
CA GLY A 10 12.76 3.67 18.97
C GLY A 10 13.97 3.24 18.15
N ILE A 11 14.69 2.18 18.55
CA ILE A 11 15.81 1.62 17.76
C ILE A 11 15.30 1.12 16.40
N THR A 12 14.16 0.46 16.35
CA THR A 12 13.58 -0.02 15.09
C THR A 12 13.25 1.14 14.15
N VAL A 13 12.60 2.19 14.66
CA VAL A 13 12.28 3.41 13.89
C VAL A 13 13.57 4.09 13.41
N LEU A 14 14.57 4.25 14.28
CA LEU A 14 15.87 4.84 13.93
C LEU A 14 16.62 4.02 12.88
N LEU A 15 16.58 2.69 12.97
CA LEU A 15 17.18 1.79 11.96
C LEU A 15 16.52 1.99 10.59
N VAL A 16 15.19 2.00 10.54
CA VAL A 16 14.42 2.22 9.30
C VAL A 16 14.73 3.61 8.73
N LEU A 17 14.72 4.66 9.56
CA LEU A 17 15.08 6.01 9.15
C LEU A 17 16.52 6.09 8.60
N PHE A 18 17.47 5.49 9.29
CA PHE A 18 18.88 5.49 8.87
C PHE A 18 19.06 4.80 7.51
N VAL A 19 18.50 3.59 7.35
CA VAL A 19 18.56 2.85 6.08
C VAL A 19 17.85 3.62 4.97
N GLY A 20 16.66 4.16 5.27
CA GLY A 20 15.90 4.99 4.34
C GLY A 20 16.67 6.20 3.84
N MET A 21 17.30 6.96 4.74
CA MET A 21 18.13 8.13 4.39
C MET A 21 19.40 7.73 3.63
N TYR A 22 20.03 6.62 4.02
CA TYR A 22 21.22 6.12 3.35
C TYR A 22 20.95 5.72 1.89
N VAL A 23 19.90 4.93 1.69
CA VAL A 23 19.46 4.51 0.35
C VAL A 23 18.90 5.68 -0.45
N GLY A 24 18.21 6.61 0.20
CA GLY A 24 17.65 7.82 -0.42
C GLY A 24 18.69 8.68 -1.15
N ARG A 25 19.97 8.60 -0.77
CA ARG A 25 21.06 9.27 -1.51
C ARG A 25 21.21 8.75 -2.93
N LYS A 26 20.82 7.48 -3.19
CA LYS A 26 20.89 6.86 -4.53
C LYS A 26 19.78 7.31 -5.48
N VAL A 27 18.80 8.05 -4.99
CA VAL A 27 17.71 8.60 -5.82
C VAL A 27 18.21 9.70 -6.76
N GLU A 28 19.30 10.40 -6.38
CA GLU A 28 20.01 11.40 -7.20
C GLU A 28 19.11 12.52 -7.77
N GLY A 29 17.96 12.77 -7.13
CA GLY A 29 17.01 13.79 -7.58
C GLY A 29 16.21 13.41 -8.83
N ASP A 30 16.14 12.13 -9.18
CA ASP A 30 15.41 11.60 -10.31
C ASP A 30 14.05 11.06 -9.90
N SER A 31 12.97 11.49 -10.59
CA SER A 31 11.60 11.03 -10.33
C SER A 31 11.39 9.54 -10.62
N GLN A 32 12.06 8.97 -11.63
CA GLN A 32 11.94 7.55 -11.93
C GLN A 32 12.51 6.68 -10.80
N ASN A 33 13.68 7.03 -10.26
CA ASN A 33 14.25 6.33 -9.10
C ASN A 33 13.37 6.52 -7.86
N PHE A 34 12.77 7.71 -7.71
CA PHE A 34 11.92 8.02 -6.59
C PHE A 34 10.55 7.30 -6.65
N LEU A 35 9.90 7.23 -7.83
CA LEU A 35 8.54 6.74 -8.00
C LEU A 35 8.44 5.24 -8.33
N VAL A 36 9.38 4.70 -9.14
CA VAL A 36 9.36 3.30 -9.59
C VAL A 36 10.69 2.58 -9.39
N ALA A 37 11.58 3.10 -8.54
CA ALA A 37 12.88 2.52 -8.18
C ALA A 37 13.69 2.06 -9.42
N GLY A 38 13.66 2.85 -10.50
CA GLY A 38 14.33 2.54 -11.76
C GLY A 38 13.87 1.25 -12.45
N ARG A 39 12.81 0.60 -12.01
CA ARG A 39 12.30 -0.70 -12.51
C ARG A 39 13.34 -1.83 -12.47
N MET A 40 14.19 -1.84 -11.46
CA MET A 40 15.30 -2.78 -11.34
C MET A 40 15.21 -3.69 -10.12
N LEU A 41 14.10 -3.63 -9.35
CA LEU A 41 14.04 -4.35 -8.09
C LEU A 41 13.96 -5.87 -8.28
N PRO A 42 14.85 -6.62 -7.62
CA PRO A 42 14.82 -8.08 -7.60
C PRO A 42 13.71 -8.59 -6.66
N ILE A 43 13.39 -9.88 -6.76
CA ILE A 43 12.31 -10.52 -5.99
C ILE A 43 12.47 -10.35 -4.47
N TYR A 44 13.70 -10.38 -3.96
CA TYR A 44 13.96 -10.25 -2.51
C TYR A 44 13.77 -8.83 -1.97
N LEU A 45 13.46 -7.84 -2.82
CA LEU A 45 12.99 -6.51 -2.43
C LEU A 45 11.50 -6.31 -2.73
N VAL A 46 11.03 -6.82 -3.89
CA VAL A 46 9.61 -6.64 -4.28
C VAL A 46 8.67 -7.46 -3.40
N ALA A 47 9.00 -8.74 -3.12
CA ALA A 47 8.11 -9.60 -2.34
C ALA A 47 7.96 -9.13 -0.87
N PRO A 48 9.04 -8.77 -0.14
CA PRO A 48 8.91 -8.13 1.15
C PRO A 48 8.12 -6.83 1.11
N ALA A 49 8.36 -5.97 0.11
CA ALA A 49 7.65 -4.72 -0.03
C ALA A 49 6.14 -4.92 -0.23
N LEU A 50 5.72 -5.91 -1.05
CA LEU A 50 4.32 -6.29 -1.22
C LEU A 50 3.72 -6.84 0.08
N MET A 51 4.46 -7.69 0.82
CA MET A 51 3.98 -8.25 2.09
C MET A 51 3.72 -7.17 3.13
N VAL A 52 4.68 -6.26 3.39
CA VAL A 52 4.47 -5.19 4.40
C VAL A 52 3.59 -4.05 3.91
N ALA A 53 3.25 -3.98 2.62
CA ALA A 53 2.20 -3.11 2.13
C ALA A 53 0.81 -3.68 2.45
N ALA A 54 0.68 -5.01 2.41
CA ALA A 54 -0.55 -5.72 2.75
C ALA A 54 -0.71 -5.93 4.27
N VAL A 55 0.38 -6.18 4.99
CA VAL A 55 0.35 -6.42 6.44
C VAL A 55 0.69 -5.13 7.18
N ASP A 56 -0.31 -4.46 7.65
CA ASP A 56 -0.22 -3.25 8.47
C ASP A 56 -0.88 -3.46 9.85
N SER A 57 -1.08 -2.38 10.58
CA SER A 57 -1.80 -2.43 11.87
C SER A 57 -3.27 -2.84 11.72
N ASN A 58 -3.90 -2.57 10.60
CA ASN A 58 -5.27 -3.02 10.37
C ASN A 58 -5.33 -4.55 10.24
N ALA A 59 -4.39 -5.14 9.50
CA ALA A 59 -4.29 -6.59 9.32
C ALA A 59 -3.76 -7.34 10.56
N THR A 60 -3.23 -6.65 11.56
CA THR A 60 -2.72 -7.24 12.81
C THR A 60 -3.56 -6.85 14.01
N VAL A 61 -3.55 -5.58 14.42
CA VAL A 61 -4.35 -5.08 15.57
C VAL A 61 -5.84 -5.17 15.29
N GLY A 62 -6.30 -4.64 14.14
CA GLY A 62 -7.71 -4.70 13.75
C GLY A 62 -8.21 -6.14 13.55
N ASN A 63 -7.36 -7.04 13.05
CA ASN A 63 -7.68 -8.47 12.96
C ASN A 63 -7.94 -9.06 14.36
N MET A 64 -7.09 -8.77 15.34
CA MET A 64 -7.30 -9.29 16.70
C MET A 64 -8.58 -8.75 17.33
N ASP A 65 -8.87 -7.47 17.18
CA ASP A 65 -10.07 -6.86 17.74
C ASP A 65 -11.34 -7.48 17.13
N LEU A 66 -11.40 -7.61 15.80
CA LEU A 66 -12.55 -8.20 15.12
C LEU A 66 -12.66 -9.72 15.33
N SER A 67 -11.54 -10.46 15.34
CA SER A 67 -11.57 -11.90 15.60
C SER A 67 -12.05 -12.22 17.01
N SER A 68 -11.69 -11.42 17.99
CA SER A 68 -12.09 -11.62 19.38
C SER A 68 -13.57 -11.32 19.62
N SER A 69 -14.14 -10.36 18.90
CA SER A 69 -15.55 -9.96 19.08
C SER A 69 -16.53 -10.74 18.23
N ALA A 70 -16.16 -11.15 17.02
CA ALA A 70 -17.07 -11.73 16.03
C ALA A 70 -16.56 -13.02 15.34
N GLY A 71 -15.46 -13.61 15.85
CA GLY A 71 -14.91 -14.87 15.38
C GLY A 71 -13.80 -14.73 14.34
N PHE A 72 -13.16 -15.87 14.03
CA PHE A 72 -11.97 -15.92 13.18
C PHE A 72 -12.15 -15.18 11.85
N TRP A 73 -13.25 -15.45 11.14
CA TRP A 73 -13.46 -14.88 9.81
C TRP A 73 -13.78 -13.39 9.82
N ALA A 74 -14.24 -12.83 10.93
CA ALA A 74 -14.45 -11.39 11.03
C ALA A 74 -13.12 -10.61 10.96
N GLY A 75 -12.12 -11.05 11.71
CA GLY A 75 -10.81 -10.40 11.72
C GLY A 75 -9.85 -10.92 10.67
N ALA A 76 -9.70 -12.24 10.54
CA ALA A 76 -8.77 -12.85 9.59
C ALA A 76 -9.12 -12.52 8.13
N SER A 77 -10.38 -12.22 7.81
CA SER A 77 -10.81 -11.73 6.49
C SER A 77 -10.04 -10.49 6.04
N LEU A 78 -9.57 -9.64 6.95
CA LEU A 78 -8.71 -8.50 6.61
C LEU A 78 -7.43 -8.96 5.91
N ALA A 79 -6.62 -9.75 6.58
CA ALA A 79 -5.34 -10.21 6.05
C ALA A 79 -5.49 -11.28 4.95
N ILE A 80 -6.48 -12.19 5.07
CA ILE A 80 -6.75 -13.20 4.04
C ILE A 80 -7.26 -12.55 2.76
N GLY A 81 -8.11 -11.51 2.85
CA GLY A 81 -8.52 -10.72 1.70
C GLY A 81 -7.33 -10.10 0.97
N LEU A 82 -6.45 -9.41 1.69
CA LEU A 82 -5.21 -8.84 1.12
C LEU A 82 -4.29 -9.91 0.49
N ALA A 83 -4.20 -11.09 1.11
CA ALA A 83 -3.47 -12.21 0.53
C ALA A 83 -4.11 -12.70 -0.79
N VAL A 84 -5.44 -12.75 -0.85
CA VAL A 84 -6.19 -13.08 -2.08
C VAL A 84 -5.96 -12.02 -3.16
N ALA A 85 -5.94 -10.73 -2.81
CA ALA A 85 -5.63 -9.66 -3.76
C ALA A 85 -4.24 -9.81 -4.37
N LEU A 86 -3.22 -10.11 -3.55
CA LEU A 86 -1.87 -10.39 -4.04
C LEU A 86 -1.82 -11.65 -4.91
N LEU A 87 -2.54 -12.71 -4.52
CA LEU A 87 -2.64 -13.94 -5.32
C LEU A 87 -3.26 -13.68 -6.69
N LEU A 88 -4.41 -13.00 -6.72
CA LEU A 88 -5.10 -12.63 -7.96
C LEU A 88 -4.28 -11.65 -8.80
N SER A 89 -3.61 -10.69 -8.16
CA SER A 89 -2.66 -9.81 -8.85
C SER A 89 -1.53 -10.59 -9.49
N GLY A 90 -0.97 -11.58 -8.81
CA GLY A 90 0.06 -12.47 -9.37
C GLY A 90 -0.44 -13.29 -10.57
N ILE A 91 -1.67 -13.76 -10.53
CA ILE A 91 -2.26 -14.57 -11.60
C ILE A 91 -2.60 -13.72 -12.83
N PHE A 92 -3.29 -12.59 -12.64
CA PHE A 92 -3.93 -11.85 -13.72
C PHE A 92 -3.23 -10.52 -14.08
N ILE A 93 -2.68 -9.81 -13.10
CA ILE A 93 -2.36 -8.39 -13.22
C ILE A 93 -0.86 -8.12 -13.34
N ALA A 94 -0.03 -8.79 -12.54
CA ALA A 94 1.38 -8.43 -12.40
C ALA A 94 2.17 -8.49 -13.71
N LYS A 95 1.89 -9.48 -14.57
CA LYS A 95 2.57 -9.61 -15.86
C LYS A 95 2.19 -8.48 -16.82
N PRO A 96 0.91 -8.29 -17.22
CA PRO A 96 0.55 -7.24 -18.17
C PRO A 96 0.88 -5.84 -17.67
N MET A 97 0.72 -5.56 -16.38
CA MET A 97 0.98 -4.24 -15.82
C MET A 97 2.49 -3.91 -15.76
N ASN A 98 3.34 -4.88 -15.43
CA ASN A 98 4.80 -4.68 -15.48
C ASN A 98 5.29 -4.48 -16.92
N GLU A 99 4.73 -5.23 -17.91
CA GLU A 99 5.08 -5.11 -19.34
C GLU A 99 4.70 -3.74 -19.91
N MET A 100 3.58 -3.14 -19.47
CA MET A 100 3.16 -1.80 -19.91
C MET A 100 4.15 -0.70 -19.49
N GLY A 101 4.95 -0.92 -18.46
CA GLY A 101 5.97 0.03 -18.02
C GLY A 101 5.39 1.37 -17.52
N LEU A 102 4.30 1.33 -16.76
CA LEU A 102 3.61 2.49 -16.20
C LEU A 102 4.37 3.11 -15.02
N PHE A 103 4.11 4.38 -14.71
CA PHE A 103 4.62 5.04 -13.52
C PHE A 103 3.61 5.02 -12.38
N SER A 104 2.31 5.11 -12.73
CA SER A 104 1.20 5.06 -11.79
C SER A 104 0.05 4.22 -12.33
N LEU A 105 -0.89 3.85 -11.47
CA LEU A 105 -2.13 3.20 -11.92
C LEU A 105 -3.02 4.20 -12.70
N GLY A 106 -2.92 5.50 -12.42
CA GLY A 106 -3.58 6.54 -13.21
C GLY A 106 -3.17 6.52 -14.69
N ASP A 107 -1.90 6.24 -14.98
CA ASP A 107 -1.41 6.10 -16.37
C ASP A 107 -2.12 4.95 -17.10
N PHE A 108 -2.42 3.83 -16.42
CA PHE A 108 -3.21 2.74 -17.02
C PHE A 108 -4.58 3.23 -17.47
N PHE A 109 -5.28 3.95 -16.60
CA PHE A 109 -6.61 4.45 -16.93
C PHE A 109 -6.57 5.52 -18.03
N ARG A 110 -5.51 6.35 -18.06
CA ARG A 110 -5.28 7.30 -19.15
C ARG A 110 -5.09 6.59 -20.49
N VAL A 111 -4.19 5.64 -20.54
CA VAL A 111 -3.89 4.84 -21.76
C VAL A 111 -5.14 4.15 -22.26
N LYS A 112 -5.94 3.55 -21.38
CA LYS A 112 -7.09 2.75 -21.77
C LYS A 112 -8.34 3.59 -22.08
N TYR A 113 -8.56 4.68 -21.35
CA TYR A 113 -9.85 5.41 -21.37
C TYR A 113 -9.71 6.93 -21.50
N GLY A 114 -8.48 7.42 -21.59
CA GLY A 114 -8.20 8.85 -21.77
C GLY A 114 -8.14 9.67 -20.48
N PRO A 115 -7.77 10.95 -20.60
CA PRO A 115 -7.43 11.81 -19.44
C PRO A 115 -8.61 12.14 -18.53
N ALA A 116 -9.85 12.10 -19.04
CA ALA A 116 -11.02 12.36 -18.21
C ALA A 116 -11.27 11.25 -17.19
N PHE A 117 -11.17 9.97 -17.59
CA PHE A 117 -11.33 8.84 -16.68
C PHE A 117 -10.11 8.68 -15.75
N GLU A 118 -8.91 8.98 -16.22
CA GLU A 118 -7.70 9.08 -15.38
C GLU A 118 -7.93 9.97 -14.16
N LYS A 119 -8.50 11.17 -14.36
CA LYS A 119 -8.77 12.12 -13.27
C LYS A 119 -9.81 11.60 -12.29
N LEU A 120 -10.91 11.03 -12.79
CA LEU A 120 -11.94 10.43 -11.94
C LEU A 120 -11.37 9.28 -11.09
N ALA A 121 -10.66 8.34 -11.73
CA ALA A 121 -10.03 7.21 -11.05
C ALA A 121 -9.00 7.67 -10.01
N SER A 122 -8.18 8.66 -10.35
CA SER A 122 -7.20 9.23 -9.42
C SER A 122 -7.86 9.88 -8.20
N CYS A 123 -8.96 10.62 -8.37
CA CYS A 123 -9.71 11.18 -7.24
C CYS A 123 -10.26 10.09 -6.31
N VAL A 124 -10.84 9.01 -6.87
CA VAL A 124 -11.35 7.88 -6.09
C VAL A 124 -10.22 7.21 -5.30
N MET A 125 -9.09 6.93 -5.96
CA MET A 125 -7.94 6.30 -5.32
C MET A 125 -7.32 7.17 -4.23
N ILE A 126 -7.18 8.47 -4.45
CA ILE A 126 -6.64 9.40 -3.45
C ILE A 126 -7.55 9.45 -2.22
N LEU A 127 -8.88 9.54 -2.42
CA LEU A 127 -9.84 9.53 -1.33
C LEU A 127 -9.73 8.22 -0.50
N ALA A 128 -9.72 7.07 -1.18
CA ALA A 128 -9.56 5.77 -0.54
C ALA A 128 -8.26 5.68 0.27
N TYR A 129 -7.16 6.16 -0.30
CA TYR A 129 -5.85 6.07 0.34
C TYR A 129 -5.64 7.06 1.51
N ILE A 130 -6.35 8.20 1.53
CA ILE A 130 -6.39 9.06 2.73
C ILE A 130 -7.07 8.31 3.89
N ILE A 131 -8.12 7.53 3.61
CA ILE A 131 -8.82 6.70 4.59
C ILE A 131 -7.90 5.57 5.09
N LEU A 132 -7.20 4.89 4.19
CA LEU A 132 -6.21 3.86 4.53
C LEU A 132 -5.07 4.40 5.41
N LEU A 133 -4.52 5.56 5.04
CA LEU A 133 -3.49 6.25 5.82
C LEU A 133 -3.97 6.55 7.24
N ALA A 134 -5.21 7.02 7.38
CA ALA A 134 -5.80 7.30 8.68
C ALA A 134 -5.85 6.04 9.56
N GLY A 135 -6.29 4.88 9.03
CA GLY A 135 -6.32 3.62 9.77
C GLY A 135 -4.95 3.21 10.34
N ASN A 136 -3.88 3.41 9.57
CA ASN A 136 -2.51 3.14 10.04
C ASN A 136 -2.06 4.12 11.14
N LEU A 137 -2.44 5.38 11.05
CA LEU A 137 -2.13 6.38 12.07
C LEU A 137 -2.88 6.12 13.38
N VAL A 138 -4.12 5.63 13.33
CA VAL A 138 -4.93 5.29 14.52
C VAL A 138 -4.19 4.31 15.42
N ALA A 139 -3.71 3.20 14.89
CA ALA A 139 -2.99 2.21 15.69
C ALA A 139 -1.71 2.77 16.31
N CYS A 140 -0.96 3.59 15.56
CA CYS A 140 0.23 4.26 16.09
C CYS A 140 -0.14 5.28 17.18
N GLY A 141 -1.25 6.00 17.01
CA GLY A 141 -1.77 6.92 18.03
C GLY A 141 -2.09 6.21 19.34
N TYR A 142 -2.85 5.13 19.30
CA TYR A 142 -3.15 4.29 20.46
C TYR A 142 -1.90 3.66 21.08
N LEU A 143 -0.93 3.21 20.29
CA LEU A 143 0.32 2.68 20.79
C LEU A 143 1.06 3.71 21.62
N LEU A 144 1.19 4.94 21.13
CA LEU A 144 1.88 6.03 21.83
C LEU A 144 1.11 6.48 23.09
N GLU A 145 -0.22 6.50 23.04
CA GLU A 145 -1.06 6.82 24.18
C GLU A 145 -0.96 5.74 25.27
N TYR A 146 -1.20 4.49 24.90
CA TYR A 146 -1.28 3.39 25.85
C TYR A 146 0.07 3.07 26.54
N PHE A 147 1.16 3.05 25.77
CA PHE A 147 2.47 2.66 26.30
C PHE A 147 3.34 3.81 26.75
N LEU A 148 3.20 5.01 26.20
CA LEU A 148 4.05 6.15 26.49
C LEU A 148 3.32 7.31 27.19
N GLY A 149 1.99 7.25 27.31
CA GLY A 149 1.17 8.29 27.92
C GLY A 149 1.12 9.59 27.10
N ILE A 150 1.46 9.54 25.82
CA ILE A 150 1.32 10.68 24.91
C ILE A 150 -0.15 10.77 24.52
N PRO A 151 -0.84 11.91 24.69
CA PRO A 151 -2.24 12.03 24.28
C PRO A 151 -2.44 11.58 22.83
N TYR A 152 -3.52 10.86 22.55
CA TYR A 152 -3.82 10.25 21.24
C TYR A 152 -3.54 11.18 20.05
N ILE A 153 -4.08 12.40 20.08
CA ILE A 153 -3.85 13.40 19.02
C ILE A 153 -2.37 13.75 18.86
N GLY A 154 -1.63 13.89 19.98
CA GLY A 154 -0.18 14.08 19.96
C GLY A 154 0.54 12.92 19.32
N GLY A 155 0.08 11.69 19.63
CA GLY A 155 0.57 10.44 19.02
C GLY A 155 0.41 10.41 17.52
N LEU A 156 -0.75 10.87 16.98
CA LEU A 156 -0.98 10.97 15.54
C LEU A 156 0.02 11.91 14.85
N PHE A 157 0.30 13.07 15.43
CA PHE A 157 1.28 14.01 14.88
C PHE A 157 2.72 13.47 14.95
N VAL A 158 3.08 12.78 16.03
CA VAL A 158 4.41 12.15 16.15
C VAL A 158 4.57 11.06 15.11
N ALA A 159 3.62 10.12 15.01
CA ALA A 159 3.67 9.04 14.04
C ALA A 159 3.68 9.57 12.59
N GLY A 160 2.75 10.49 12.27
CA GLY A 160 2.67 11.12 10.96
C GLY A 160 3.93 11.89 10.58
N GLY A 161 4.52 12.62 11.53
CA GLY A 161 5.78 13.34 11.33
C GLY A 161 6.96 12.41 11.02
N LEU A 162 7.06 11.28 11.71
CA LEU A 162 8.11 10.27 11.48
C LEU A 162 7.95 9.60 10.10
N VAL A 163 6.72 9.20 9.75
CA VAL A 163 6.43 8.63 8.42
C VAL A 163 6.74 9.62 7.31
N LEU A 164 6.34 10.88 7.47
CA LEU A 164 6.59 11.94 6.50
C LEU A 164 8.09 12.19 6.30
N LEU A 165 8.85 12.29 7.40
CA LEU A 165 10.30 12.51 7.37
C LEU A 165 11.01 11.39 6.58
N TYR A 166 10.66 10.16 6.86
CA TYR A 166 11.22 8.99 6.20
C TYR A 166 10.89 8.96 4.70
N THR A 167 9.63 9.19 4.34
CA THR A 167 9.17 9.12 2.95
C THR A 167 9.75 10.23 2.07
N LEU A 168 9.88 11.44 2.62
CA LEU A 168 10.47 12.59 1.91
C LEU A 168 11.91 12.35 1.46
N CYS A 169 12.66 11.49 2.17
CA CYS A 169 14.08 11.28 1.91
C CYS A 169 14.36 10.37 0.71
N GLY A 170 13.60 9.29 0.51
CA GLY A 170 14.06 8.23 -0.38
C GLY A 170 13.07 7.65 -1.39
N GLY A 171 11.77 7.98 -1.29
CA GLY A 171 10.75 7.45 -2.20
C GLY A 171 10.71 5.91 -2.24
N LEU A 172 10.25 5.33 -3.36
CA LEU A 172 10.03 3.89 -3.50
C LEU A 172 11.32 3.05 -3.44
N LEU A 173 12.45 3.59 -3.89
CA LEU A 173 13.73 2.87 -3.79
C LEU A 173 14.13 2.66 -2.33
N SER A 174 14.02 3.70 -1.52
CA SER A 174 14.26 3.62 -0.08
C SER A 174 13.25 2.72 0.61
N ASP A 175 11.95 2.87 0.26
CA ASP A 175 10.86 2.05 0.77
C ASP A 175 11.11 0.54 0.54
N ALA A 176 11.57 0.13 -0.65
CA ALA A 176 11.84 -1.27 -0.94
C ALA A 176 12.95 -1.90 -0.06
N TYR A 177 14.02 -1.15 0.24
CA TYR A 177 15.07 -1.64 1.13
C TYR A 177 14.65 -1.67 2.59
N THR A 178 13.94 -0.65 3.05
CA THR A 178 13.40 -0.63 4.41
C THR A 178 12.31 -1.67 4.59
N ALA A 179 11.45 -1.89 3.60
CA ALA A 179 10.43 -2.93 3.59
C ALA A 179 11.01 -4.34 3.76
N ALA A 180 12.18 -4.62 3.19
CA ALA A 180 12.84 -5.91 3.41
C ALA A 180 13.23 -6.13 4.88
N ILE A 181 13.72 -5.09 5.57
CA ILE A 181 14.04 -5.13 7.00
C ILE A 181 12.75 -5.23 7.82
N GLN A 182 11.75 -4.40 7.50
CA GLN A 182 10.46 -4.37 8.17
C GLN A 182 9.73 -5.71 8.08
N THR A 183 9.77 -6.38 6.91
CA THR A 183 9.24 -7.74 6.73
C THR A 183 9.89 -8.74 7.69
N VAL A 184 11.21 -8.71 7.81
CA VAL A 184 11.93 -9.62 8.74
C VAL A 184 11.49 -9.36 10.18
N ILE A 185 11.41 -8.10 10.59
CA ILE A 185 10.99 -7.72 11.97
C ILE A 185 9.54 -8.18 12.20
N THR A 186 8.63 -7.93 11.26
CA THR A 186 7.22 -8.32 11.36
C THR A 186 7.03 -9.84 11.42
N LEU A 187 7.78 -10.61 10.62
CA LEU A 187 7.73 -12.08 10.65
C LEU A 187 8.30 -12.63 11.97
N ILE A 188 9.40 -12.07 12.46
CA ILE A 188 9.96 -12.45 13.77
C ILE A 188 8.92 -12.15 14.87
N ALA A 189 8.30 -10.99 14.85
CA ALA A 189 7.25 -10.60 15.79
C ALA A 189 6.09 -11.61 15.80
N ALA A 190 5.58 -11.98 14.62
CA ALA A 190 4.49 -12.93 14.49
C ALA A 190 4.87 -14.34 14.98
N VAL A 191 6.07 -14.82 14.65
CA VAL A 191 6.55 -16.13 15.13
C VAL A 191 6.77 -16.12 16.64
N VAL A 192 7.37 -15.06 17.18
CA VAL A 192 7.64 -14.94 18.64
C VAL A 192 6.33 -14.95 19.42
N ILE A 193 5.35 -14.14 19.03
CA ILE A 193 4.06 -14.08 19.74
C ILE A 193 3.30 -15.41 19.59
N ALA A 194 3.31 -16.03 18.40
CA ALA A 194 2.68 -17.32 18.16
C ALA A 194 3.27 -18.43 19.05
N VAL A 195 4.59 -18.52 19.09
CA VAL A 195 5.27 -19.52 19.94
C VAL A 195 5.01 -19.24 21.43
N PHE A 196 5.08 -17.97 21.84
CA PHE A 196 4.80 -17.58 23.23
C PHE A 196 3.38 -17.98 23.66
N VAL A 197 2.37 -17.64 22.87
CA VAL A 197 0.97 -17.98 23.19
C VAL A 197 0.77 -19.50 23.18
N GLY A 198 1.30 -20.21 22.18
CA GLY A 198 1.18 -21.65 22.08
C GLY A 198 1.84 -22.42 23.24
N VAL A 199 3.00 -21.94 23.72
CA VAL A 199 3.73 -22.59 24.82
C VAL A 199 3.15 -22.24 26.20
N THR A 200 2.70 -20.98 26.38
CA THR A 200 2.28 -20.46 27.69
C THR A 200 0.83 -20.78 28.00
N TYR A 201 -0.07 -20.60 27.01
CA TYR A 201 -1.52 -20.71 27.22
C TYR A 201 -2.13 -21.91 26.50
N GLY A 202 -1.43 -22.49 25.51
CA GLY A 202 -2.00 -23.43 24.57
C GLY A 202 -3.01 -22.73 23.63
N TYR A 203 -3.15 -23.21 22.39
CA TYR A 203 -4.17 -22.67 21.51
C TYR A 203 -5.55 -23.20 21.92
N SER A 204 -6.44 -22.28 22.24
CA SER A 204 -7.83 -22.57 22.57
C SER A 204 -8.77 -21.63 21.82
N ILE A 205 -9.91 -22.16 21.38
CA ILE A 205 -10.83 -21.47 20.48
C ILE A 205 -12.23 -21.54 21.09
N PRO A 206 -12.95 -20.42 21.21
CA PRO A 206 -14.36 -20.44 21.61
C PRO A 206 -15.19 -21.24 20.58
N GLU A 207 -16.21 -21.93 21.06
CA GLU A 207 -17.12 -22.70 20.21
C GLU A 207 -17.81 -21.78 19.19
N GLY A 208 -17.82 -22.18 17.92
CA GLY A 208 -18.39 -21.39 16.82
C GLY A 208 -17.50 -20.28 16.27
N PHE A 209 -16.33 -20.01 16.87
CA PHE A 209 -15.45 -18.87 16.48
C PHE A 209 -14.20 -19.30 15.71
N GLY A 210 -14.00 -20.59 15.48
CA GLY A 210 -12.78 -21.12 14.87
C GLY A 210 -12.68 -20.91 13.35
N PRO A 211 -11.50 -21.18 12.78
CA PRO A 211 -11.27 -21.07 11.34
C PRO A 211 -12.06 -22.10 10.52
N PHE A 212 -12.49 -23.21 11.13
CA PHE A 212 -13.28 -24.28 10.51
C PHE A 212 -14.76 -24.21 10.84
N ASP A 213 -15.18 -23.21 11.63
CA ASP A 213 -16.59 -22.95 11.94
C ASP A 213 -17.19 -22.08 10.82
N PHE A 214 -17.58 -22.77 9.75
CA PHE A 214 -18.05 -22.12 8.51
C PHE A 214 -19.42 -21.45 8.63
N GLU A 215 -20.11 -21.53 9.77
CA GLU A 215 -21.32 -20.74 10.04
C GLU A 215 -21.05 -19.25 9.91
N GLN A 216 -19.84 -18.79 10.28
CA GLN A 216 -19.37 -17.41 10.07
C GLN A 216 -19.33 -16.97 8.58
N LEU A 217 -19.39 -17.93 7.65
CA LEU A 217 -19.39 -17.70 6.20
C LEU A 217 -20.69 -18.11 5.50
N THR A 218 -21.63 -18.75 6.22
CA THR A 218 -22.85 -19.30 5.62
C THR A 218 -24.14 -18.77 6.24
N THR A 219 -24.08 -18.27 7.48
CA THR A 219 -25.24 -17.84 8.25
C THR A 219 -25.20 -16.33 8.48
N SER A 220 -26.30 -15.63 8.14
CA SER A 220 -26.37 -14.16 8.30
C SER A 220 -26.22 -13.72 9.75
N GLU A 221 -26.81 -14.45 10.69
CA GLU A 221 -26.71 -14.16 12.12
C GLU A 221 -25.27 -14.29 12.65
N ALA A 222 -24.43 -15.11 12.01
CA ALA A 222 -23.00 -15.26 12.32
C ALA A 222 -22.10 -14.29 11.54
N GLY A 223 -22.66 -13.27 10.88
CA GLY A 223 -21.91 -12.21 10.19
C GLY A 223 -21.44 -12.56 8.77
N ALA A 224 -21.95 -13.63 8.15
CA ALA A 224 -21.52 -14.06 6.81
C ALA A 224 -21.55 -12.93 5.74
N PRO A 225 -22.56 -12.06 5.65
CA PRO A 225 -22.58 -10.98 4.67
C PRO A 225 -21.41 -10.01 4.85
N ILE A 226 -21.07 -9.65 6.09
CA ILE A 226 -19.97 -8.74 6.42
C ILE A 226 -18.62 -9.41 6.11
N ASN A 227 -18.44 -10.68 6.50
CA ASN A 227 -17.20 -11.42 6.27
C ASN A 227 -16.91 -11.58 4.78
N TRP A 228 -17.91 -11.94 3.97
CA TRP A 228 -17.78 -12.02 2.51
C TRP A 228 -17.59 -10.64 1.86
N ALA A 229 -18.25 -9.60 2.36
CA ALA A 229 -18.04 -8.23 1.87
C ALA A 229 -16.60 -7.78 2.12
N THR A 230 -16.05 -8.06 3.31
CA THR A 230 -14.65 -7.79 3.66
C THR A 230 -13.69 -8.56 2.75
N LEU A 231 -13.92 -9.88 2.57
CA LEU A 231 -13.11 -10.70 1.66
C LEU A 231 -13.18 -10.22 0.22
N LEU A 232 -14.33 -9.76 -0.25
CA LEU A 232 -14.51 -9.22 -1.59
C LEU A 232 -13.83 -7.86 -1.75
N SER A 233 -14.05 -6.94 -0.80
CA SER A 233 -13.47 -5.59 -0.83
C SER A 233 -11.94 -5.63 -0.79
N LEU A 234 -11.37 -6.43 0.10
CA LEU A 234 -9.92 -6.56 0.21
C LEU A 234 -9.34 -7.52 -0.82
N GLY A 235 -10.03 -8.63 -1.15
CA GLY A 235 -9.51 -9.63 -2.09
C GLY A 235 -9.57 -9.20 -3.55
N VAL A 236 -10.56 -8.41 -3.93
CA VAL A 236 -10.73 -7.93 -5.30
C VAL A 236 -10.49 -6.42 -5.40
N GLY A 237 -11.00 -5.64 -4.46
CA GLY A 237 -10.84 -4.18 -4.48
C GLY A 237 -9.38 -3.73 -4.32
N ASP A 238 -8.59 -4.44 -3.52
CA ASP A 238 -7.17 -4.13 -3.30
C ASP A 238 -6.26 -4.46 -4.51
N ILE A 239 -6.76 -5.14 -5.55
CA ILE A 239 -6.04 -5.33 -6.81
C ILE A 239 -5.70 -3.98 -7.47
N VAL A 240 -6.51 -2.95 -7.29
CA VAL A 240 -6.25 -1.58 -7.75
C VAL A 240 -5.49 -0.74 -6.72
N ALA A 241 -4.88 -1.36 -5.72
CA ALA A 241 -4.06 -0.67 -4.73
C ALA A 241 -2.87 0.04 -5.38
N ILE A 242 -2.74 1.34 -5.10
CA ILE A 242 -1.71 2.18 -5.71
C ILE A 242 -0.31 1.65 -5.36
N ASP A 243 -0.10 1.33 -4.11
CA ASP A 243 1.18 0.86 -3.57
C ASP A 243 1.54 -0.55 -4.06
N PHE A 244 0.58 -1.48 -4.23
CA PHE A 244 0.83 -2.78 -4.87
C PHE A 244 1.27 -2.59 -6.32
N GLN A 245 0.56 -1.75 -7.05
CA GLN A 245 0.86 -1.49 -8.45
C GLN A 245 2.24 -0.84 -8.62
N GLN A 246 2.62 0.12 -7.77
CA GLN A 246 3.96 0.72 -7.81
C GLN A 246 5.07 -0.33 -7.62
N ARG A 247 4.88 -1.29 -6.70
CA ARG A 247 5.82 -2.37 -6.46
C ARG A 247 5.87 -3.37 -7.63
N ILE A 248 4.74 -3.64 -8.28
CA ILE A 248 4.66 -4.43 -9.51
C ILE A 248 5.45 -3.75 -10.64
N TYR A 249 5.29 -2.42 -10.82
CA TYR A 249 6.01 -1.65 -11.84
C TYR A 249 7.51 -1.57 -11.57
N SER A 250 7.92 -1.55 -10.31
CA SER A 250 9.33 -1.46 -9.91
C SER A 250 10.13 -2.76 -10.11
N ALA A 251 9.44 -3.90 -10.27
CA ALA A 251 10.07 -5.20 -10.48
C ALA A 251 10.83 -5.25 -11.83
N LYS A 252 12.03 -5.83 -11.82
CA LYS A 252 12.94 -5.87 -12.97
C LYS A 252 12.41 -6.61 -14.21
N ASN A 253 11.40 -7.44 -14.04
CA ASN A 253 10.72 -8.14 -15.15
C ASN A 253 9.37 -8.75 -14.67
N PRO A 254 8.48 -9.11 -15.62
CA PRO A 254 7.14 -9.64 -15.31
C PRO A 254 7.14 -10.93 -14.47
N LYS A 255 8.17 -11.78 -14.62
CA LYS A 255 8.30 -13.02 -13.84
C LYS A 255 8.60 -12.71 -12.37
N VAL A 256 9.46 -11.72 -12.12
CA VAL A 256 9.76 -11.26 -10.76
C VAL A 256 8.52 -10.63 -10.12
N ALA A 257 7.81 -9.75 -10.84
CA ALA A 257 6.57 -9.13 -10.36
C ALA A 257 5.54 -10.19 -9.93
N ARG A 258 5.27 -11.17 -10.83
CA ARG A 258 4.33 -12.25 -10.56
C ARG A 258 4.71 -13.11 -9.35
N ASN A 259 5.96 -13.58 -9.30
CA ASN A 259 6.40 -14.46 -8.22
C ASN A 259 6.48 -13.72 -6.88
N ALA A 260 6.79 -12.43 -6.89
CA ALA A 260 6.77 -11.59 -5.70
C ALA A 260 5.35 -11.47 -5.10
N CYS A 261 4.32 -11.35 -5.96
CA CYS A 261 2.92 -11.36 -5.51
C CYS A 261 2.56 -12.69 -4.81
N PHE A 262 3.00 -13.85 -5.34
CA PHE A 262 2.72 -15.15 -4.71
C PHE A 262 3.42 -15.31 -3.36
N VAL A 263 4.67 -14.89 -3.25
CA VAL A 263 5.41 -14.91 -1.97
C VAL A 263 4.76 -13.94 -0.98
N GLY A 264 4.43 -12.73 -1.40
CA GLY A 264 3.72 -11.75 -0.59
C GLY A 264 2.38 -12.29 -0.07
N ALA A 265 1.58 -12.92 -0.95
CA ALA A 265 0.31 -13.53 -0.59
C ALA A 265 0.44 -14.60 0.51
N ALA A 266 1.41 -15.51 0.36
CA ALA A 266 1.64 -16.57 1.34
C ALA A 266 2.05 -16.02 2.72
N LEU A 267 2.93 -15.02 2.74
CA LEU A 267 3.38 -14.38 3.98
C LEU A 267 2.25 -13.58 4.64
N THR A 268 1.45 -12.86 3.86
CA THR A 268 0.29 -12.10 4.36
C THR A 268 -0.76 -13.02 4.98
N ALA A 269 -1.10 -14.12 4.30
CA ALA A 269 -2.04 -15.12 4.83
C ALA A 269 -1.53 -15.73 6.15
N PHE A 270 -0.24 -16.04 6.24
CA PHE A 270 0.38 -16.54 7.47
C PHE A 270 0.17 -15.58 8.65
N ILE A 271 0.45 -14.29 8.46
CA ILE A 271 0.24 -13.27 9.49
C ILE A 271 -1.24 -13.21 9.92
N GLY A 272 -2.17 -13.19 8.95
CA GLY A 272 -3.60 -13.14 9.25
C GLY A 272 -4.09 -14.29 10.10
N VAL A 273 -3.67 -15.51 9.77
CA VAL A 273 -4.01 -16.72 10.55
C VAL A 273 -3.41 -16.66 11.96
N VAL A 274 -2.15 -16.24 12.08
CA VAL A 274 -1.46 -16.16 13.38
C VAL A 274 -2.18 -15.20 14.33
N TYR A 275 -2.44 -13.97 13.90
CA TYR A 275 -3.08 -12.98 14.78
C TYR A 275 -4.55 -13.32 15.08
N GLY A 276 -5.31 -13.88 14.14
CA GLY A 276 -6.66 -14.37 14.39
C GLY A 276 -6.68 -15.49 15.44
N MET A 277 -5.78 -16.48 15.35
CA MET A 277 -5.69 -17.57 16.32
C MET A 277 -5.27 -17.10 17.72
N ILE A 278 -4.39 -16.09 17.79
CA ILE A 278 -3.98 -15.48 19.07
C ILE A 278 -5.16 -14.75 19.70
N ALA A 279 -5.95 -14.00 18.91
CA ALA A 279 -7.15 -13.31 19.40
C ALA A 279 -8.13 -14.27 20.07
N LEU A 280 -8.46 -15.37 19.39
CA LEU A 280 -9.37 -16.39 19.93
C LEU A 280 -8.84 -17.03 21.21
N THR A 281 -7.52 -17.26 21.28
CA THR A 281 -6.89 -17.78 22.49
C THR A 281 -6.94 -16.77 23.63
N CYS A 282 -6.77 -15.49 23.38
CA CYS A 282 -6.92 -14.44 24.38
C CYS A 282 -8.34 -14.41 24.97
N VAL A 283 -9.36 -14.57 24.13
CA VAL A 283 -10.76 -14.67 24.59
C VAL A 283 -10.97 -15.94 25.42
N GLN A 284 -10.62 -17.11 24.87
CA GLN A 284 -10.97 -18.40 25.48
C GLN A 284 -10.14 -18.73 26.73
N ALA A 285 -8.84 -18.47 26.70
CA ALA A 285 -7.94 -18.84 27.79
C ALA A 285 -7.80 -17.77 28.88
N LEU A 286 -7.92 -16.48 28.49
CA LEU A 286 -7.68 -15.35 29.40
C LEU A 286 -8.95 -14.54 29.73
N GLY A 287 -10.07 -14.81 29.04
CA GLY A 287 -11.32 -14.05 29.21
C GLY A 287 -11.21 -12.58 28.81
N LEU A 288 -10.31 -12.26 27.89
CA LEU A 288 -10.11 -10.89 27.41
C LEU A 288 -11.18 -10.53 26.39
N GLU A 289 -11.75 -9.34 26.54
CA GLU A 289 -12.72 -8.75 25.60
C GLU A 289 -12.15 -7.44 25.05
N VAL A 290 -12.58 -7.05 23.85
CA VAL A 290 -12.26 -5.74 23.29
C VAL A 290 -12.93 -4.66 24.11
N GLY A 291 -12.15 -3.71 24.62
CA GLY A 291 -12.61 -2.56 25.37
C GLY A 291 -12.27 -1.24 24.66
N GLU A 292 -11.96 -0.20 25.44
CA GLU A 292 -11.52 1.09 24.91
C GLU A 292 -10.15 1.02 24.22
N ASN A 293 -9.32 0.04 24.62
CA ASN A 293 -7.97 -0.17 24.06
C ASN A 293 -7.93 -1.43 23.19
N PRO A 294 -7.12 -1.45 22.12
CA PRO A 294 -6.93 -2.63 21.29
C PRO A 294 -6.50 -3.86 22.11
N LEU A 295 -7.14 -5.00 21.83
CA LEU A 295 -6.90 -6.26 22.53
C LEU A 295 -5.42 -6.65 22.59
N LEU A 296 -4.71 -6.47 21.46
CA LEU A 296 -3.29 -6.78 21.40
C LEU A 296 -2.46 -5.97 22.39
N TYR A 297 -2.78 -4.70 22.61
CA TYR A 297 -2.02 -3.85 23.54
C TYR A 297 -2.27 -4.23 24.99
N VAL A 298 -3.53 -4.55 25.33
CA VAL A 298 -3.88 -5.09 26.65
C VAL A 298 -3.15 -6.41 26.89
N PHE A 299 -3.21 -7.35 25.94
CA PHE A 299 -2.51 -8.63 26.04
C PHE A 299 -0.99 -8.45 26.23
N LEU A 300 -0.36 -7.59 25.43
CA LEU A 300 1.09 -7.35 25.52
C LEU A 300 1.53 -6.70 26.83
N SER A 301 0.68 -5.85 27.41
CA SER A 301 1.02 -5.15 28.66
C SER A 301 0.83 -5.98 29.91
N GLU A 302 -0.16 -6.84 29.95
CA GLU A 302 -0.58 -7.58 31.14
C GLU A 302 -0.13 -9.04 31.16
N TYR A 303 -0.04 -9.68 29.99
CA TYR A 303 0.18 -11.12 29.86
C TYR A 303 1.50 -11.50 29.19
N ALA A 304 2.17 -10.57 28.49
CA ALA A 304 3.44 -10.84 27.83
C ALA A 304 4.64 -10.28 28.62
N SER A 305 5.81 -10.90 28.43
CA SER A 305 7.04 -10.31 28.97
C SER A 305 7.38 -9.00 28.23
N PRO A 306 8.06 -8.03 28.87
CA PRO A 306 8.45 -6.78 28.23
C PRO A 306 9.27 -6.96 26.95
N ILE A 307 10.07 -8.04 26.84
CA ILE A 307 10.87 -8.35 25.64
C ILE A 307 9.96 -8.73 24.49
N ILE A 308 8.97 -9.59 24.72
CA ILE A 308 7.99 -10.01 23.71
C ILE A 308 7.17 -8.81 23.25
N ALA A 309 6.69 -8.00 24.19
CA ALA A 309 5.96 -6.77 23.88
C ALA A 309 6.77 -5.83 22.96
N VAL A 310 8.06 -5.60 23.27
CA VAL A 310 8.95 -4.79 22.42
C VAL A 310 9.06 -5.35 21.01
N ILE A 311 9.30 -6.67 20.87
CA ILE A 311 9.48 -7.32 19.56
C ILE A 311 8.20 -7.20 18.73
N VAL A 312 7.03 -7.46 19.33
CA VAL A 312 5.74 -7.43 18.63
C VAL A 312 5.37 -6.00 18.23
N LEU A 313 5.50 -5.04 19.14
CA LEU A 313 5.20 -3.64 18.84
C LEU A 313 6.16 -3.06 17.80
N ALA A 314 7.44 -3.45 17.81
CA ALA A 314 8.39 -3.08 16.77
C ALA A 314 7.95 -3.61 15.38
N GLY A 315 7.43 -4.84 15.32
CA GLY A 315 6.88 -5.43 14.10
C GLY A 315 5.66 -4.66 13.56
N ILE A 316 4.74 -4.29 14.44
CA ILE A 316 3.53 -3.52 14.07
C ILE A 316 3.89 -2.13 13.56
N VAL A 317 4.75 -1.41 14.29
CA VAL A 317 5.19 -0.07 13.88
C VAL A 317 5.95 -0.13 12.55
N ALA A 318 6.82 -1.13 12.37
CA ALA A 318 7.55 -1.33 11.13
C ALA A 318 6.59 -1.52 9.94
N ALA A 319 5.60 -2.40 10.07
CA ALA A 319 4.61 -2.67 9.03
C ALA A 319 3.74 -1.43 8.73
N SER A 320 3.20 -0.78 9.77
CA SER A 320 2.36 0.42 9.62
C SER A 320 3.09 1.59 8.94
N PHE A 321 4.37 1.77 9.24
CA PHE A 321 5.19 2.81 8.60
C PHE A 321 5.41 2.53 7.12
N SER A 322 5.60 1.27 6.72
CA SER A 322 5.74 0.89 5.31
C SER A 322 4.46 1.17 4.51
N THR A 323 3.31 0.75 5.03
CA THR A 323 2.01 1.01 4.37
C THR A 323 1.72 2.50 4.30
N ALA A 324 1.92 3.25 5.39
CA ALA A 324 1.69 4.70 5.42
C ALA A 324 2.62 5.45 4.45
N SER A 325 3.90 5.06 4.34
CA SER A 325 4.84 5.67 3.40
C SER A 325 4.47 5.39 1.94
N GLY A 326 4.09 4.15 1.63
CA GLY A 326 3.61 3.75 0.31
C GLY A 326 2.34 4.50 -0.10
N ALA A 327 1.39 4.64 0.84
CA ALA A 327 0.15 5.39 0.63
C ALA A 327 0.41 6.86 0.28
N ILE A 328 1.23 7.55 1.08
CA ILE A 328 1.56 8.97 0.85
C ILE A 328 2.31 9.15 -0.47
N LEU A 329 3.29 8.30 -0.75
CA LEU A 329 4.08 8.35 -1.98
C LEU A 329 3.18 8.17 -3.21
N GLY A 330 2.32 7.14 -3.20
CA GLY A 330 1.41 6.85 -4.29
C GLY A 330 0.39 7.96 -4.54
N MET A 331 -0.25 8.47 -3.48
CA MET A 331 -1.18 9.60 -3.59
C MET A 331 -0.51 10.86 -4.14
N SER A 332 0.69 11.17 -3.65
CA SER A 332 1.44 12.37 -4.07
C SER A 332 1.81 12.32 -5.54
N ASP A 333 2.24 11.15 -6.02
CA ASP A 333 2.50 10.94 -7.44
C ASP A 333 1.23 11.12 -8.27
N MET A 334 0.12 10.53 -7.86
CA MET A 334 -1.17 10.66 -8.56
C MET A 334 -1.67 12.10 -8.62
N ILE A 335 -1.51 12.88 -7.56
CA ILE A 335 -1.88 14.31 -7.58
C ILE A 335 -1.04 15.06 -8.60
N VAL A 336 0.27 14.89 -8.55
CA VAL A 336 1.19 15.66 -9.39
C VAL A 336 1.14 15.20 -10.84
N ARG A 337 1.22 13.89 -11.08
CA ARG A 337 1.27 13.32 -12.42
C ARG A 337 -0.09 13.23 -13.10
N ASN A 338 -1.09 12.66 -12.42
CA ASN A 338 -2.36 12.31 -13.05
C ASN A 338 -3.43 13.42 -12.92
N LEU A 339 -3.48 14.16 -11.82
CA LEU A 339 -4.44 15.26 -11.67
C LEU A 339 -3.90 16.58 -12.21
N ALA A 340 -2.69 16.97 -11.82
CA ALA A 340 -2.08 18.25 -12.24
C ALA A 340 -1.39 18.16 -13.60
N GLY A 341 -1.08 16.95 -14.11
CA GLY A 341 -0.47 16.74 -15.42
C GLY A 341 1.02 17.08 -15.49
N PHE A 342 1.68 17.25 -14.34
CA PHE A 342 3.13 17.47 -14.30
C PHE A 342 3.87 16.17 -14.58
N ARG A 343 4.25 15.97 -15.83
CA ARG A 343 5.13 14.90 -16.28
C ARG A 343 6.53 15.44 -16.47
N ARG A 344 7.53 14.56 -16.46
CA ARG A 344 8.90 14.95 -16.71
C ARG A 344 9.05 15.47 -18.14
N ASP A 345 9.53 16.70 -18.29
CA ASP A 345 9.91 17.25 -19.58
C ASP A 345 11.35 16.79 -19.91
N SER A 346 11.51 16.13 -21.05
CA SER A 346 12.80 15.61 -21.55
C SER A 346 13.86 16.70 -21.76
N ASN A 347 13.43 17.96 -21.89
CA ASN A 347 14.30 19.07 -22.22
C ASN A 347 14.85 19.84 -21.01
N VAL A 348 14.46 19.50 -19.78
CA VAL A 348 14.89 20.22 -18.59
C VAL A 348 16.19 19.63 -18.04
N GLN A 349 17.30 20.30 -18.32
CA GLN A 349 18.56 20.11 -17.60
C GLN A 349 18.44 20.74 -16.21
N GLY A 350 18.41 19.93 -15.16
CA GLY A 350 18.36 20.41 -13.77
C GLY A 350 17.56 19.53 -12.82
N LYS A 351 17.18 20.09 -11.67
CA LYS A 351 16.35 19.41 -10.66
C LYS A 351 14.96 19.14 -11.23
N ASP A 352 14.52 17.88 -11.13
CA ASP A 352 13.23 17.41 -11.60
C ASP A 352 12.06 18.15 -10.89
N PRO A 353 11.25 18.93 -11.61
CA PRO A 353 10.16 19.69 -11.00
C PRO A 353 9.05 18.77 -10.46
N GLN A 354 8.82 17.59 -11.07
CA GLN A 354 7.84 16.61 -10.60
C GLN A 354 8.18 16.16 -9.18
N LEU A 355 9.44 15.82 -8.92
CA LEU A 355 9.91 15.39 -7.60
C LEU A 355 9.67 16.44 -6.50
N ARG A 356 9.87 17.73 -6.84
CA ARG A 356 9.60 18.82 -5.90
C ARG A 356 8.12 18.89 -5.51
N TRP A 357 7.22 18.82 -6.49
CA TRP A 357 5.79 18.90 -6.25
C TRP A 357 5.25 17.67 -5.52
N VAL A 358 5.75 16.47 -5.86
CA VAL A 358 5.41 15.22 -5.12
C VAL A 358 5.74 15.39 -3.63
N ARG A 359 6.92 15.87 -3.28
CA ARG A 359 7.31 16.10 -1.88
C ARG A 359 6.44 17.15 -1.18
N ILE A 360 6.05 18.21 -1.86
CA ILE A 360 5.17 19.26 -1.29
C ILE A 360 3.78 18.69 -1.01
N CYS A 361 3.22 17.88 -1.92
CA CYS A 361 1.89 17.27 -1.76
C CYS A 361 1.80 16.28 -0.60
N MET A 362 2.91 15.68 -0.16
CA MET A 362 2.91 14.73 0.97
C MET A 362 2.43 15.38 2.27
N VAL A 363 2.75 16.66 2.51
CA VAL A 363 2.40 17.34 3.76
C VAL A 363 0.88 17.49 3.95
N PRO A 364 0.12 18.09 3.01
CA PRO A 364 -1.33 18.23 3.15
C PRO A 364 -2.03 16.88 3.18
N LEU A 365 -1.52 15.84 2.47
CA LEU A 365 -2.07 14.49 2.53
C LEU A 365 -1.91 13.86 3.91
N MET A 366 -0.75 14.02 4.54
CA MET A 366 -0.54 13.58 5.92
C MET A 366 -1.50 14.28 6.88
N LEU A 367 -1.68 15.58 6.76
CA LEU A 367 -2.62 16.33 7.60
C LEU A 367 -4.07 15.87 7.40
N ALA A 368 -4.46 15.55 6.17
CA ALA A 368 -5.77 14.97 5.89
C ALA A 368 -5.95 13.60 6.55
N GLY A 369 -4.94 12.73 6.49
CA GLY A 369 -4.94 11.43 7.20
C GLY A 369 -5.04 11.59 8.71
N ILE A 370 -4.29 12.51 9.31
CA ILE A 370 -4.37 12.83 10.75
C ILE A 370 -5.75 13.33 11.11
N PHE A 371 -6.36 14.20 10.29
CA PHE A 371 -7.70 14.72 10.54
C PHE A 371 -8.76 13.60 10.58
N ILE A 372 -8.71 12.67 9.63
CA ILE A 372 -9.63 11.52 9.61
C ILE A 372 -9.36 10.62 10.82
N ALA A 373 -8.10 10.28 11.10
CA ALA A 373 -7.71 9.45 12.25
C ALA A 373 -8.17 10.05 13.59
N ALA A 374 -8.15 11.37 13.72
CA ALA A 374 -8.62 12.07 14.90
C ALA A 374 -10.16 12.01 15.08
N ARG A 375 -10.90 11.76 13.99
CA ARG A 375 -12.37 11.63 14.02
C ARG A 375 -12.83 10.18 14.15
N ILE A 376 -12.09 9.25 13.56
CA ILE A 376 -12.41 7.83 13.54
C ILE A 376 -11.24 7.07 14.15
N ALA A 377 -11.33 6.83 15.44
CA ALA A 377 -10.29 6.14 16.19
C ALA A 377 -10.46 4.60 16.12
N GLN A 378 -10.67 4.03 14.92
CA GLN A 378 -10.88 2.59 14.73
C GLN A 378 -10.02 2.05 13.60
N THR A 379 -9.30 0.95 13.90
CA THR A 379 -8.51 0.19 12.92
C THR A 379 -9.38 -0.85 12.21
N GLY A 380 -8.93 -1.37 11.08
CA GLY A 380 -9.60 -2.44 10.32
C GLY A 380 -10.72 -1.94 9.40
N ILE A 381 -11.68 -1.20 9.94
CA ILE A 381 -12.84 -0.68 9.18
C ILE A 381 -12.41 0.33 8.13
N LEU A 382 -11.50 1.23 8.47
CA LEU A 382 -10.97 2.22 7.53
C LEU A 382 -10.26 1.55 6.34
N LEU A 383 -9.55 0.45 6.57
CA LEU A 383 -8.96 -0.37 5.52
C LEU A 383 -10.03 -0.91 4.56
N THR A 384 -11.04 -1.58 5.12
CA THR A 384 -12.10 -2.21 4.30
C THR A 384 -12.90 -1.18 3.53
N LEU A 385 -13.25 -0.04 4.17
CA LEU A 385 -13.98 1.05 3.51
C LEU A 385 -13.21 1.65 2.32
N ALA A 386 -11.88 1.81 2.46
CA ALA A 386 -11.04 2.32 1.39
C ALA A 386 -11.10 1.42 0.15
N PHE A 387 -10.92 0.12 0.33
CA PHE A 387 -10.90 -0.81 -0.81
C PHE A 387 -12.28 -1.19 -1.33
N ASP A 388 -13.32 -1.09 -0.51
CA ASP A 388 -14.71 -1.22 -0.96
C ASP A 388 -15.09 -0.11 -1.95
N LEU A 389 -14.68 1.12 -1.69
CA LEU A 389 -14.86 2.23 -2.63
C LEU A 389 -14.14 1.95 -3.96
N MET A 390 -12.91 1.45 -3.90
CA MET A 390 -12.12 1.12 -5.09
C MET A 390 -12.69 -0.09 -5.84
N LEU A 391 -13.20 -1.11 -5.13
CA LEU A 391 -13.92 -2.25 -5.69
C LEU A 391 -15.07 -1.78 -6.57
N CYS A 392 -15.97 -0.98 -5.99
CA CYS A 392 -17.19 -0.55 -6.66
C CYS A 392 -16.94 0.38 -7.86
N CYS A 393 -15.85 1.17 -7.83
CA CYS A 393 -15.60 2.18 -8.85
C CYS A 393 -14.62 1.75 -9.94
N LEU A 394 -13.58 0.97 -9.63
CA LEU A 394 -12.40 0.82 -10.49
C LEU A 394 -12.16 -0.59 -11.01
N ILE A 395 -12.63 -1.61 -10.32
CA ILE A 395 -12.41 -3.01 -10.72
C ILE A 395 -12.99 -3.33 -12.10
N PRO A 396 -14.22 -2.90 -12.46
CA PRO A 396 -14.74 -3.12 -13.81
C PRO A 396 -13.86 -2.47 -14.90
N ALA A 397 -13.31 -1.28 -14.60
CA ALA A 397 -12.42 -0.57 -15.52
C ALA A 397 -11.06 -1.26 -15.68
N LEU A 398 -10.46 -1.76 -14.59
CA LEU A 398 -9.16 -2.45 -14.65
C LEU A 398 -9.27 -3.75 -15.46
N PHE A 399 -10.18 -4.64 -15.06
CA PHE A 399 -10.34 -5.93 -15.76
C PHE A 399 -10.85 -5.76 -17.19
N GLY A 400 -11.78 -4.83 -17.41
CA GLY A 400 -12.25 -4.51 -18.73
C GLY A 400 -11.15 -4.00 -19.65
N GLY A 401 -10.31 -3.09 -19.16
CA GLY A 401 -9.18 -2.56 -19.92
C GLY A 401 -8.11 -3.58 -20.27
N LEU A 402 -7.89 -4.56 -19.39
CA LEU A 402 -6.89 -5.61 -19.61
C LEU A 402 -7.41 -6.76 -20.49
N PHE A 403 -8.66 -7.19 -20.30
CA PHE A 403 -9.12 -8.47 -20.81
C PHE A 403 -10.31 -8.39 -21.77
N TRP A 404 -10.99 -7.24 -21.89
CA TRP A 404 -12.18 -7.14 -22.70
C TRP A 404 -12.11 -6.05 -23.76
N LYS A 405 -12.01 -6.44 -25.01
CA LYS A 405 -11.86 -5.54 -26.17
C LYS A 405 -13.03 -4.56 -26.40
N ARG A 406 -14.22 -4.81 -25.83
CA ARG A 406 -15.37 -3.91 -25.92
C ARG A 406 -15.45 -2.86 -24.80
N SER A 407 -14.51 -2.88 -23.86
CA SER A 407 -14.48 -1.92 -22.75
C SER A 407 -14.35 -0.49 -23.27
N SER A 408 -15.43 0.27 -23.20
CA SER A 408 -15.51 1.64 -23.69
C SER A 408 -15.41 2.66 -22.56
N VAL A 409 -15.05 3.90 -22.91
CA VAL A 409 -14.96 5.02 -21.96
C VAL A 409 -16.32 5.28 -21.29
N GLN A 410 -17.42 5.20 -22.06
CA GLN A 410 -18.77 5.40 -21.54
C GLN A 410 -19.14 4.34 -20.48
N ALA A 411 -18.78 3.08 -20.74
CA ALA A 411 -19.07 1.98 -19.81
C ALA A 411 -18.34 2.15 -18.47
N VAL A 412 -17.07 2.51 -18.50
CA VAL A 412 -16.30 2.68 -17.25
C VAL A 412 -16.73 3.92 -16.47
N PHE A 413 -17.08 5.03 -17.13
CA PHE A 413 -17.63 6.19 -16.45
C PHE A 413 -18.97 5.89 -15.78
N ALA A 414 -19.91 5.28 -16.52
CA ALA A 414 -21.22 4.93 -15.98
C ALA A 414 -21.09 3.98 -14.77
N SER A 415 -20.26 2.95 -14.90
CA SER A 415 -19.96 1.99 -13.84
C SER A 415 -19.35 2.67 -12.59
N ALA A 416 -18.32 3.48 -12.77
CA ALA A 416 -17.65 4.16 -11.67
C ALA A 416 -18.57 5.15 -10.94
N VAL A 417 -19.39 5.91 -11.67
CA VAL A 417 -20.35 6.85 -11.07
C VAL A 417 -21.44 6.10 -10.31
N VAL A 418 -22.00 5.04 -10.87
CA VAL A 418 -23.03 4.24 -10.18
C VAL A 418 -22.45 3.58 -8.93
N GLY A 419 -21.27 2.98 -9.02
CA GLY A 419 -20.58 2.41 -7.86
C GLY A 419 -20.34 3.43 -6.76
N LEU A 420 -19.81 4.61 -7.12
CA LEU A 420 -19.54 5.70 -6.18
C LEU A 420 -20.82 6.21 -5.50
N VAL A 421 -21.85 6.50 -6.31
CA VAL A 421 -23.12 7.07 -5.79
C VAL A 421 -23.81 6.07 -4.86
N LEU A 422 -23.91 4.81 -5.26
CA LEU A 422 -24.55 3.78 -4.41
C LEU A 422 -23.75 3.55 -3.13
N ARG A 423 -22.41 3.48 -3.22
CA ARG A 423 -21.60 3.24 -2.03
C ARG A 423 -21.65 4.41 -1.05
N LEU A 424 -21.64 5.64 -1.52
CA LEU A 424 -21.82 6.83 -0.69
C LEU A 424 -23.24 6.89 -0.12
N PHE A 425 -24.25 6.56 -0.90
CA PHE A 425 -25.65 6.50 -0.44
C PHE A 425 -25.80 5.51 0.73
N PHE A 426 -25.30 4.29 0.59
CA PHE A 426 -25.36 3.31 1.67
C PHE A 426 -24.52 3.71 2.87
N PHE A 427 -23.38 4.33 2.65
CA PHE A 427 -22.53 4.83 3.74
C PHE A 427 -23.25 5.87 4.61
N VAL A 428 -24.10 6.71 4.02
CA VAL A 428 -24.87 7.72 4.74
C VAL A 428 -26.13 7.15 5.39
N THR A 429 -26.71 6.07 4.83
CA THR A 429 -28.03 5.57 5.26
C THR A 429 -27.99 4.35 6.16
N ILE A 430 -26.89 3.59 6.21
CA ILE A 430 -26.75 2.40 7.05
C ILE A 430 -26.07 2.78 8.38
N PRO A 431 -26.63 2.34 9.53
CA PRO A 431 -26.16 2.74 10.86
C PRO A 431 -24.81 2.11 11.23
N THR A 432 -24.41 1.04 10.54
CA THR A 432 -23.13 0.35 10.76
C THR A 432 -22.30 0.29 9.48
N VAL A 433 -20.99 0.15 9.63
CA VAL A 433 -20.03 -0.07 8.54
C VAL A 433 -19.14 -1.24 8.98
N TYR A 434 -19.28 -2.37 8.30
CA TYR A 434 -18.54 -3.61 8.62
C TYR A 434 -18.68 -4.01 10.10
N GLY A 435 -19.91 -3.96 10.61
CA GLY A 435 -20.26 -4.36 11.98
C GLY A 435 -20.00 -3.31 13.05
N VAL A 436 -19.47 -2.13 12.71
CA VAL A 436 -19.18 -1.06 13.66
C VAL A 436 -20.06 0.15 13.42
N GLU A 437 -20.46 0.83 14.50
CA GLU A 437 -21.34 2.00 14.47
C GLU A 437 -20.76 3.11 13.57
N ASN A 438 -21.59 3.62 12.65
CA ASN A 438 -21.23 4.70 11.75
C ASN A 438 -21.37 6.06 12.45
N THR A 439 -20.29 6.53 13.04
CA THR A 439 -20.23 7.82 13.76
C THR A 439 -19.93 9.03 12.87
N LEU A 440 -19.69 8.82 11.54
CA LEU A 440 -19.19 9.87 10.64
C LEU A 440 -20.27 10.68 9.96
N LEU A 441 -21.12 10.01 9.17
CA LEU A 441 -22.06 10.65 8.26
C LEU A 441 -23.45 9.97 8.29
N TYR A 442 -23.74 9.15 9.29
CA TYR A 442 -25.02 8.47 9.36
C TYR A 442 -26.18 9.48 9.48
N ILE A 443 -27.18 9.30 8.64
CA ILE A 443 -28.45 10.01 8.68
C ILE A 443 -29.52 9.01 9.10
N ASP A 444 -30.11 9.21 10.28
CA ASP A 444 -31.16 8.36 10.83
C ASP A 444 -32.35 8.26 9.87
N ASN A 445 -32.76 7.03 9.59
CA ASN A 445 -33.83 6.74 8.65
C ASN A 445 -34.54 5.42 9.00
N PRO A 446 -35.83 5.28 8.68
CA PRO A 446 -36.61 4.08 9.01
C PRO A 446 -36.44 2.93 7.97
N PHE A 447 -35.67 3.10 6.91
CA PHE A 447 -35.65 2.18 5.78
C PHE A 447 -34.48 1.20 5.82
N PHE A 448 -33.34 1.62 6.36
CA PHE A 448 -32.11 0.83 6.36
C PHE A 448 -31.67 0.51 7.79
N THR A 449 -31.48 -0.78 8.06
CA THR A 449 -31.04 -1.31 9.35
C THR A 449 -29.60 -1.86 9.24
N ALA A 450 -29.01 -2.20 10.38
CA ALA A 450 -27.69 -2.83 10.44
C ALA A 450 -27.61 -4.16 9.66
N ASP A 451 -28.75 -4.85 9.46
CA ASP A 451 -28.80 -6.10 8.69
C ASP A 451 -28.41 -5.94 7.21
N MET A 452 -28.47 -4.70 6.70
CA MET A 452 -28.03 -4.37 5.35
C MET A 452 -26.51 -4.22 5.24
N ASP A 453 -25.81 -4.18 6.36
CA ASP A 453 -24.34 -4.11 6.36
C ASP A 453 -23.72 -5.36 5.70
N GLY A 454 -22.68 -5.18 4.95
CA GLY A 454 -22.14 -6.21 4.06
C GLY A 454 -22.90 -6.34 2.73
N TRP A 455 -24.22 -6.39 2.74
CA TRP A 455 -25.02 -6.44 1.50
C TRP A 455 -24.85 -5.21 0.62
N CYS A 456 -24.63 -4.05 1.21
CA CYS A 456 -24.39 -2.80 0.49
C CYS A 456 -23.18 -2.87 -0.44
N THR A 457 -22.12 -3.60 -0.08
CA THR A 457 -20.96 -3.86 -0.95
C THR A 457 -21.36 -4.66 -2.19
N PHE A 458 -22.08 -5.76 -2.00
CA PHE A 458 -22.54 -6.61 -3.10
C PHE A 458 -23.51 -5.87 -4.04
N ILE A 459 -24.44 -5.10 -3.48
CA ILE A 459 -25.40 -4.32 -4.27
C ILE A 459 -24.66 -3.24 -5.07
N SER A 460 -23.77 -2.48 -4.45
CA SER A 460 -23.03 -1.40 -5.11
C SER A 460 -22.10 -1.93 -6.20
N PHE A 461 -21.33 -2.99 -5.89
CA PHE A 461 -20.44 -3.61 -6.86
C PHE A 461 -21.21 -4.33 -7.96
N GLY A 462 -22.27 -5.09 -7.64
CA GLY A 462 -23.11 -5.77 -8.59
C GLY A 462 -23.82 -4.81 -9.55
N ALA A 463 -24.33 -3.68 -9.04
CA ALA A 463 -24.93 -2.63 -9.87
C ALA A 463 -23.89 -1.96 -10.78
N SER A 464 -22.71 -1.63 -10.23
CA SER A 464 -21.59 -1.08 -11.00
C SER A 464 -21.19 -2.02 -12.15
N LEU A 465 -21.02 -3.30 -11.86
CA LEU A 465 -20.64 -4.31 -12.83
C LEU A 465 -21.77 -4.53 -13.88
N GLY A 466 -23.02 -4.57 -13.43
CA GLY A 466 -24.19 -4.68 -14.31
C GLY A 466 -24.30 -3.51 -15.28
N VAL A 467 -24.15 -2.27 -14.80
CA VAL A 467 -24.14 -1.06 -15.64
C VAL A 467 -22.94 -1.08 -16.59
N TYR A 468 -21.78 -1.52 -16.13
CA TYR A 468 -20.62 -1.66 -17.00
C TYR A 468 -20.90 -2.57 -18.21
N PHE A 469 -21.41 -3.78 -17.98
CA PHE A 469 -21.73 -4.70 -19.07
C PHE A 469 -22.86 -4.20 -19.96
N LEU A 470 -23.90 -3.61 -19.35
CA LEU A 470 -25.03 -3.05 -20.09
C LEU A 470 -24.56 -1.94 -21.05
N VAL A 471 -23.83 -0.95 -20.53
CA VAL A 471 -23.37 0.19 -21.34
C VAL A 471 -22.36 -0.27 -22.40
N ALA A 472 -21.44 -1.18 -22.07
CA ALA A 472 -20.48 -1.69 -23.04
C ALA A 472 -21.13 -2.54 -24.15
N ALA A 473 -22.31 -3.14 -23.91
CA ALA A 473 -23.07 -3.84 -24.92
C ALA A 473 -23.68 -2.87 -25.95
N PHE A 474 -24.21 -1.72 -25.50
CA PHE A 474 -24.85 -0.71 -26.36
C PHE A 474 -23.86 0.33 -26.92
N CYS A 475 -22.80 0.64 -26.18
CA CYS A 475 -21.76 1.60 -26.54
C CYS A 475 -20.39 0.90 -26.54
N PRO A 476 -20.12 0.02 -27.52
CA PRO A 476 -18.83 -0.67 -27.58
C PRO A 476 -17.70 0.30 -27.89
N ARG A 477 -16.48 -0.11 -27.58
CA ARG A 477 -15.25 0.66 -27.85
C ARG A 477 -15.14 1.03 -29.33
N THR A 478 -14.80 2.27 -29.62
CA THR A 478 -14.67 2.82 -30.98
C THR A 478 -13.23 2.77 -31.50
N GLU A 479 -13.04 2.90 -32.82
CA GLU A 479 -11.70 3.01 -33.41
C GLU A 479 -10.96 4.29 -32.96
N GLU A 480 -11.67 5.38 -32.65
CA GLU A 480 -11.08 6.58 -32.08
C GLU A 480 -10.46 6.31 -30.70
N GLN A 481 -11.15 5.52 -29.87
CA GLN A 481 -10.63 5.10 -28.57
C GLN A 481 -9.40 4.17 -28.70
N ASN A 482 -9.37 3.32 -29.72
CA ASN A 482 -8.22 2.49 -30.04
C ASN A 482 -7.03 3.32 -30.57
N ALA A 483 -7.32 4.37 -31.34
CA ALA A 483 -6.29 5.30 -31.82
C ALA A 483 -5.69 6.11 -30.66
N LEU A 484 -6.54 6.57 -29.73
CA LEU A 484 -6.10 7.26 -28.50
C LEU A 484 -5.19 6.34 -27.64
N GLU A 485 -5.59 5.08 -27.44
CA GLU A 485 -4.77 4.12 -26.69
C GLU A 485 -3.37 3.95 -27.32
N ARG A 486 -3.31 3.85 -28.65
CA ARG A 486 -2.03 3.74 -29.35
C ARG A 486 -1.17 5.00 -29.23
N ALA A 487 -1.78 6.18 -29.28
CA ALA A 487 -1.08 7.46 -29.12
C ALA A 487 -0.52 7.62 -27.71
N GLU A 488 -1.33 7.33 -26.68
CA GLU A 488 -0.90 7.40 -25.27
C GLU A 488 0.19 6.38 -24.95
N LEU A 489 0.13 5.17 -25.52
CA LEU A 489 1.20 4.17 -25.37
C LEU A 489 2.51 4.65 -26.03
N ALA A 490 2.43 5.27 -27.21
CA ALA A 490 3.62 5.80 -27.88
C ALA A 490 4.25 6.96 -27.08
N GLU A 491 3.44 7.87 -26.50
CA GLU A 491 3.91 8.95 -25.61
C GLU A 491 4.63 8.39 -24.38
N LEU A 492 4.04 7.34 -23.76
CA LEU A 492 4.62 6.68 -22.59
C LEU A 492 5.94 5.97 -22.91
N GLU A 493 6.04 5.36 -24.09
CA GLU A 493 7.26 4.70 -24.55
C GLU A 493 8.38 5.70 -24.86
N GLU A 494 8.05 6.85 -25.43
CA GLU A 494 8.96 7.97 -25.61
C GLU A 494 9.47 8.49 -24.26
N GLU A 495 8.58 8.75 -23.29
CA GLU A 495 8.96 9.15 -21.91
C GLU A 495 9.93 8.16 -21.26
N ARG A 496 9.70 6.85 -21.45
CA ARG A 496 10.59 5.78 -20.95
C ARG A 496 11.96 5.82 -21.61
N THR A 497 12.01 5.97 -22.91
CA THR A 497 13.25 5.96 -23.67
C THR A 497 14.13 7.13 -23.29
N VAL A 498 13.55 8.33 -23.23
CA VAL A 498 14.25 9.54 -22.80
C VAL A 498 14.82 9.39 -21.39
N THR A 499 14.05 8.78 -20.49
CA THR A 499 14.49 8.59 -19.09
C THR A 499 15.62 7.55 -19.00
N ALA A 500 15.56 6.47 -19.78
CA ALA A 500 16.61 5.46 -19.83
C ALA A 500 17.92 6.04 -20.38
N ASP A 501 17.85 6.83 -21.44
CA ASP A 501 19.00 7.54 -22.01
C ASP A 501 19.64 8.49 -20.99
N ALA A 502 18.84 9.27 -20.28
CA ALA A 502 19.32 10.19 -19.25
C ALA A 502 20.01 9.46 -18.07
N LEU A 503 19.47 8.30 -17.67
CA LEU A 503 20.09 7.46 -16.63
C LEU A 503 21.41 6.85 -17.11
N TYR A 504 21.47 6.38 -18.35
CA TYR A 504 22.68 5.87 -18.95
C TYR A 504 23.77 6.95 -19.00
N GLU A 505 23.43 8.16 -19.47
CA GLU A 505 24.38 9.28 -19.51
C GLU A 505 24.91 9.63 -18.12
N ARG A 506 24.04 9.70 -17.11
CA ARG A 506 24.45 9.96 -15.71
C ARG A 506 25.36 8.85 -15.17
N ALA A 507 25.02 7.58 -15.42
CA ALA A 507 25.85 6.46 -14.98
C ALA A 507 27.26 6.50 -15.61
N VAL A 508 27.35 6.85 -16.89
CA VAL A 508 28.65 7.01 -17.59
C VAL A 508 29.43 8.20 -17.03
N ILE A 509 28.77 9.32 -16.75
CA ILE A 509 29.41 10.50 -16.14
C ILE A 509 29.95 10.15 -14.75
N ALA A 510 29.10 9.55 -13.88
CA ALA A 510 29.50 9.14 -12.53
C ALA A 510 30.68 8.17 -12.56
N GLN A 511 30.64 7.17 -13.45
CA GLN A 511 31.76 6.23 -13.62
C GLN A 511 33.06 6.93 -14.05
N ARG A 512 32.98 7.95 -14.91
CA ARG A 512 34.14 8.75 -15.31
C ARG A 512 34.72 9.57 -14.16
N GLU A 513 33.84 10.17 -13.36
CA GLU A 513 34.21 10.95 -12.17
C GLU A 513 34.87 10.07 -11.10
N ASP A 514 34.27 8.90 -10.78
CA ASP A 514 34.82 7.92 -9.85
C ASP A 514 36.21 7.41 -10.32
N THR A 515 36.36 7.17 -11.63
CA THR A 515 37.63 6.75 -12.21
C THR A 515 38.70 7.83 -12.07
N LEU A 516 38.33 9.08 -12.29
CA LEU A 516 39.23 10.22 -12.12
C LEU A 516 39.68 10.36 -10.67
N ASP A 517 38.74 10.34 -9.71
CA ASP A 517 39.02 10.42 -8.27
C ASP A 517 39.92 9.26 -7.81
N PHE A 518 39.67 8.04 -8.30
CA PHE A 518 40.54 6.88 -8.02
C PHE A 518 41.99 7.14 -8.44
N TYR A 519 42.24 7.61 -9.68
CA TYR A 519 43.58 7.85 -10.15
C TYR A 519 44.25 9.08 -9.49
N GLU A 520 43.47 10.10 -9.10
CA GLU A 520 43.98 11.24 -8.33
C GLU A 520 44.47 10.81 -6.93
N ARG A 521 43.71 9.94 -6.26
CA ARG A 521 44.13 9.36 -4.96
C ARG A 521 45.31 8.43 -5.11
N ALA A 522 45.34 7.61 -6.15
CA ALA A 522 46.49 6.73 -6.42
C ALA A 522 47.78 7.55 -6.65
N LYS A 523 47.72 8.63 -7.42
CA LYS A 523 48.83 9.56 -7.61
C LYS A 523 49.27 10.22 -6.30
N ALA A 524 48.33 10.69 -5.48
CA ALA A 524 48.60 11.27 -4.18
C ALA A 524 49.29 10.26 -3.23
N ALA A 525 48.98 8.96 -3.39
CA ALA A 525 49.62 7.86 -2.66
C ALA A 525 50.97 7.42 -3.23
N GLY A 526 51.48 8.09 -4.30
CA GLY A 526 52.80 7.84 -4.90
C GLY A 526 52.84 6.75 -5.95
N PHE A 527 51.70 6.32 -6.50
CA PHE A 527 51.67 5.36 -7.61
C PHE A 527 51.93 6.06 -8.97
N PRO A 528 52.65 5.43 -9.89
CA PRO A 528 52.95 5.98 -11.22
C PRO A 528 51.74 5.78 -12.15
N VAL A 529 50.74 6.68 -12.07
CA VAL A 529 49.49 6.62 -12.83
C VAL A 529 49.23 7.86 -13.68
N ASP A 530 50.31 8.50 -14.17
CA ASP A 530 50.20 9.77 -14.89
C ASP A 530 49.48 9.64 -16.24
N ASP A 531 49.72 8.54 -16.96
CA ASP A 531 49.09 8.27 -18.25
C ASP A 531 47.59 7.97 -18.07
N GLU A 532 47.23 7.11 -17.12
CA GLU A 532 45.84 6.75 -16.79
C GLU A 532 45.06 7.97 -16.29
N LEU A 533 45.69 8.80 -15.43
CA LEU A 533 45.10 10.04 -14.93
C LEU A 533 44.85 11.04 -16.09
N SER A 534 45.77 11.14 -17.04
CA SER A 534 45.62 11.96 -18.24
C SER A 534 44.43 11.49 -19.09
N ILE A 535 44.28 10.17 -19.28
CA ILE A 535 43.18 9.56 -20.01
C ILE A 535 41.86 9.81 -19.27
N ALA A 536 41.80 9.58 -17.96
CA ALA A 536 40.60 9.81 -17.14
C ALA A 536 40.16 11.28 -17.22
N ARG A 537 41.09 12.24 -17.08
CA ARG A 537 40.80 13.68 -17.23
C ARG A 537 40.26 14.03 -18.60
N SER A 538 40.85 13.42 -19.67
CA SER A 538 40.37 13.66 -21.03
C SER A 538 39.00 13.07 -21.34
N ALA A 539 38.54 12.13 -20.55
CA ALA A 539 37.21 11.51 -20.69
C ALA A 539 36.10 12.38 -20.09
N ILE A 540 36.43 13.26 -19.11
CA ILE A 540 35.46 14.18 -18.51
C ILE A 540 35.00 15.19 -19.58
N GLY A 541 33.70 15.37 -19.73
CA GLY A 541 33.09 16.31 -20.68
C GLY A 541 33.04 15.83 -22.15
N LYS A 542 33.56 14.64 -22.48
CA LYS A 542 33.36 14.10 -23.84
C LYS A 542 31.91 13.63 -24.03
N PRO A 543 31.31 13.89 -25.22
CA PRO A 543 29.98 13.38 -25.53
C PRO A 543 29.94 11.85 -25.43
N ILE A 544 28.83 11.33 -24.93
CA ILE A 544 28.60 9.90 -24.77
C ILE A 544 28.13 9.34 -26.11
N SER A 545 28.92 8.43 -26.69
CA SER A 545 28.57 7.78 -27.96
C SER A 545 27.60 6.63 -27.68
N LYS A 546 26.39 6.68 -28.25
CA LYS A 546 25.38 5.60 -28.17
C LYS A 546 25.76 4.34 -28.98
N ALA A 547 26.90 4.37 -29.72
CA ALA A 547 27.32 3.27 -30.61
C ALA A 547 27.87 2.03 -29.87
N ASN A 548 28.04 2.07 -28.54
CA ASN A 548 28.60 0.99 -27.71
C ASN A 548 27.68 0.56 -26.55
N ALA A 549 26.38 0.80 -26.64
CA ALA A 549 25.39 0.38 -25.64
C ALA A 549 24.73 -0.94 -26.02
#